data_bba33b0f17458f8eb2a088c8476cf9cc
#
_entry.id   bba33b0f17458f8eb2a088c8476cf9cc
#
_cell.length_a   1.000
_cell.length_b   1.000
_cell.length_c   1.000
_cell.angle_alpha   90.00
_cell.angle_beta   90.00
_cell.angle_gamma   90.00
#
_symmetry.space_group_name_H-M   'P 1'
#
loop_
_entity.id
_entity.type
_entity.pdbx_description
1 polymer ?
#
loop_
_entity_poly.entity_id
_entity_poly.type
_entity_poly.pdbx_seq_one_letter_code
_entity_poly.pdbx_strand_id
1 'polypeptide(L)'
;MISTRRLAAATVLLALAVQGAPALAQREIVQPLPGAGEQKLSDALSRLARNSQDVTALLDAGEAALELDDIDAAIGFFGRANELSPGNPRTSVGLARAYTRSHRPIEALRLFAEAERAGVPDTRMAQDRGLAFDLVGDAASAQQLYRLALDNGAGAETVRRLALSQAISGDREAFEATLLPLLRDGDVPAFRTRAFGLAVLGDAEEAKDIANTVLPAGLGARMAAYLDYMPRLTRAQQAAAGNLGVFPRTSSI
;
A
#
# COMPACT_ATOMS: atom_id res chain seq x y z
N MET A 1 -103.97 2.10 -31.02
CA MET A 1 -103.21 0.81 -30.82
C MET A 1 -101.80 1.05 -31.36
N ILE A 2 -100.84 1.00 -30.55
CA ILE A 2 -99.44 0.62 -30.78
C ILE A 2 -98.60 1.15 -29.64
N SER A 3 -97.97 0.21 -28.97
CA SER A 3 -97.21 0.33 -27.78
C SER A 3 -95.81 0.88 -28.08
N THR A 4 -95.40 1.93 -27.32
CA THR A 4 -94.06 2.42 -27.38
C THR A 4 -93.21 1.83 -26.22
N ARG A 5 -92.32 0.95 -26.55
CA ARG A 5 -91.31 0.44 -25.64
C ARG A 5 -90.10 1.39 -25.61
N ARG A 6 -89.84 1.88 -24.42
CA ARG A 6 -88.64 2.71 -24.11
C ARG A 6 -87.41 1.79 -24.01
N LEU A 7 -86.40 2.02 -24.83
CA LEU A 7 -85.07 1.45 -24.63
C LEU A 7 -84.25 2.40 -23.70
N ALA A 8 -83.87 1.85 -22.59
CA ALA A 8 -82.91 2.50 -21.69
C ALA A 8 -81.49 2.15 -22.15
N ALA A 9 -80.74 3.18 -22.52
CA ALA A 9 -79.31 3.04 -22.83
C ALA A 9 -78.51 3.06 -21.52
N ALA A 10 -77.89 1.92 -21.19
CA ALA A 10 -76.94 1.86 -20.09
C ALA A 10 -75.55 2.24 -20.60
N THR A 11 -75.06 3.42 -20.18
CA THR A 11 -73.67 3.88 -20.43
C THR A 11 -72.74 3.21 -19.42
N VAL A 12 -71.95 2.25 -19.88
CA VAL A 12 -70.88 1.66 -19.09
C VAL A 12 -69.65 2.57 -19.17
N LEU A 13 -69.34 3.24 -18.05
CA LEU A 13 -68.09 3.97 -17.89
C LEU A 13 -66.96 2.96 -17.61
N LEU A 14 -66.09 2.76 -18.58
CA LEU A 14 -64.85 1.96 -18.44
C LEU A 14 -63.79 2.84 -17.81
N ALA A 15 -63.62 2.76 -16.49
CA ALA A 15 -62.49 3.38 -15.80
C ALA A 15 -61.19 2.65 -16.11
N LEU A 16 -60.33 3.20 -16.96
CA LEU A 16 -58.94 2.74 -17.14
C LEU A 16 -58.16 3.08 -15.88
N ALA A 17 -57.93 2.08 -15.05
CA ALA A 17 -56.94 2.16 -13.98
C ALA A 17 -55.54 2.15 -14.63
N VAL A 18 -54.92 3.31 -14.78
CA VAL A 18 -53.49 3.41 -15.09
C VAL A 18 -52.74 2.94 -13.85
N GLN A 19 -52.34 1.68 -13.84
CA GLN A 19 -51.40 1.16 -12.88
C GLN A 19 -50.04 1.80 -13.19
N GLY A 20 -49.67 2.81 -12.41
CA GLY A 20 -48.33 3.36 -12.39
C GLY A 20 -47.32 2.24 -12.11
N ALA A 21 -46.56 1.83 -13.11
CA ALA A 21 -45.40 0.99 -12.90
C ALA A 21 -44.48 1.69 -11.87
N PRO A 22 -43.99 0.95 -10.85
CA PRO A 22 -43.00 1.55 -9.94
C PRO A 22 -41.82 1.99 -10.81
N ALA A 23 -41.54 3.29 -10.83
CA ALA A 23 -40.32 3.81 -11.38
C ALA A 23 -39.19 3.12 -10.59
N LEU A 24 -38.53 2.15 -11.25
CA LEU A 24 -37.26 1.62 -10.75
C LEU A 24 -36.36 2.84 -10.67
N ALA A 25 -36.20 3.36 -9.45
CA ALA A 25 -35.21 4.37 -9.15
C ALA A 25 -33.88 3.75 -9.62
N GLN A 26 -33.41 4.18 -10.78
CA GLN A 26 -32.06 3.93 -11.19
C GLN A 26 -31.20 4.51 -10.07
N ARG A 27 -30.67 3.63 -9.23
CA ARG A 27 -29.58 4.01 -8.33
C ARG A 27 -28.48 4.52 -9.25
N GLU A 28 -28.38 5.81 -9.33
CA GLU A 28 -27.25 6.45 -9.95
C GLU A 28 -26.01 5.95 -9.21
N ILE A 29 -25.28 5.04 -9.86
CA ILE A 29 -24.01 4.57 -9.34
C ILE A 29 -23.07 5.74 -9.55
N VAL A 30 -22.99 6.60 -8.54
CA VAL A 30 -21.97 7.64 -8.48
C VAL A 30 -20.64 6.89 -8.33
N GLN A 31 -19.95 6.70 -9.43
CA GLN A 31 -18.58 6.21 -9.38
C GLN A 31 -17.75 7.28 -8.65
N PRO A 32 -17.03 6.92 -7.57
CA PRO A 32 -16.12 7.87 -6.95
C PRO A 32 -15.13 8.37 -8.01
N LEU A 33 -14.77 9.65 -7.92
CA LEU A 33 -13.74 10.20 -8.79
C LEU A 33 -12.45 9.38 -8.62
N PRO A 34 -11.72 9.11 -9.72
CA PRO A 34 -10.45 8.39 -9.65
C PRO A 34 -9.51 9.06 -8.64
N GLY A 35 -8.84 8.26 -7.83
CA GLY A 35 -7.80 8.74 -6.93
C GLY A 35 -6.64 9.39 -7.70
N ALA A 36 -5.81 10.16 -7.00
CA ALA A 36 -4.69 10.87 -7.64
C ALA A 36 -3.73 9.92 -8.38
N GLY A 37 -3.46 8.74 -7.82
CA GLY A 37 -2.62 7.71 -8.46
C GLY A 37 -3.25 7.14 -9.73
N GLU A 38 -4.57 6.85 -9.70
CA GLU A 38 -5.32 6.38 -10.87
C GLU A 38 -5.33 7.41 -12.00
N GLN A 39 -5.50 8.70 -11.64
CA GLN A 39 -5.44 9.78 -12.63
C GLN A 39 -4.06 9.88 -13.27
N LYS A 40 -2.98 9.86 -12.47
CA LYS A 40 -1.60 9.88 -12.98
C LYS A 40 -1.33 8.70 -13.92
N LEU A 41 -1.76 7.51 -13.56
CA LEU A 41 -1.62 6.33 -14.40
C LEU A 41 -2.38 6.48 -15.72
N SER A 42 -3.63 6.93 -15.68
CA SER A 42 -4.46 7.18 -16.88
C SER A 42 -3.80 8.20 -17.82
N ASP A 43 -3.25 9.29 -17.29
CA ASP A 43 -2.58 10.33 -18.08
C ASP A 43 -1.29 9.79 -18.74
N ALA A 44 -0.50 9.01 -18.00
CA ALA A 44 0.69 8.35 -18.53
C ALA A 44 0.35 7.34 -19.62
N LEU A 45 -0.68 6.49 -19.41
CA LEU A 45 -1.16 5.53 -20.41
C LEU A 45 -1.69 6.21 -21.67
N SER A 46 -2.37 7.37 -21.53
CA SER A 46 -2.83 8.16 -22.67
C SER A 46 -1.68 8.71 -23.52
N ARG A 47 -0.53 9.04 -22.92
CA ARG A 47 0.70 9.41 -23.63
C ARG A 47 1.32 8.21 -24.31
N LEU A 48 1.38 7.05 -23.64
CA LEU A 48 1.91 5.81 -24.20
C LEU A 48 1.08 5.28 -25.38
N ALA A 49 -0.24 5.49 -25.36
CA ALA A 49 -1.10 5.15 -26.49
C ALA A 49 -0.77 5.96 -27.77
N ARG A 50 -0.28 7.19 -27.62
CA ARG A 50 0.17 8.03 -28.74
C ARG A 50 1.63 7.76 -29.14
N ASN A 51 2.48 7.44 -28.17
CA ASN A 51 3.88 7.10 -28.37
C ASN A 51 4.32 6.05 -27.34
N SER A 52 4.36 4.79 -27.75
CA SER A 52 4.73 3.66 -26.89
C SER A 52 6.22 3.64 -26.47
N GLN A 53 7.04 4.54 -27.04
CA GLN A 53 8.46 4.71 -26.71
C GLN A 53 8.74 5.99 -25.89
N ASP A 54 7.70 6.67 -25.39
CA ASP A 54 7.84 7.81 -24.50
C ASP A 54 8.38 7.35 -23.13
N VAL A 55 9.72 7.44 -22.97
CA VAL A 55 10.42 7.04 -21.73
C VAL A 55 9.87 7.79 -20.52
N THR A 56 9.54 9.08 -20.66
CA THR A 56 9.00 9.86 -19.55
C THR A 56 7.62 9.34 -19.15
N ALA A 57 6.76 9.02 -20.11
CA ALA A 57 5.44 8.43 -19.82
C ALA A 57 5.56 7.05 -19.18
N LEU A 58 6.54 6.22 -19.58
CA LEU A 58 6.82 4.94 -18.91
C LEU A 58 7.25 5.13 -17.46
N LEU A 59 8.12 6.10 -17.20
CA LEU A 59 8.56 6.41 -15.82
C LEU A 59 7.40 6.91 -14.97
N ASP A 60 6.57 7.80 -15.50
CA ASP A 60 5.41 8.33 -14.81
C ASP A 60 4.35 7.24 -14.54
N ALA A 61 4.14 6.30 -15.49
CA ALA A 61 3.28 5.13 -15.31
C ALA A 61 3.81 4.20 -14.21
N GLY A 62 5.13 3.96 -14.19
CA GLY A 62 5.77 3.15 -13.15
C GLY A 62 5.65 3.77 -11.76
N GLU A 63 5.83 5.09 -11.64
CA GLU A 63 5.64 5.80 -10.37
C GLU A 63 4.18 5.75 -9.91
N ALA A 64 3.23 5.96 -10.82
CA ALA A 64 1.80 5.86 -10.51
C ALA A 64 1.40 4.42 -10.10
N ALA A 65 1.94 3.40 -10.75
CA ALA A 65 1.72 2.00 -10.38
C ALA A 65 2.25 1.71 -8.96
N LEU A 66 3.42 2.25 -8.58
CA LEU A 66 3.93 2.16 -7.20
C LEU A 66 3.01 2.85 -6.20
N GLU A 67 2.43 4.01 -6.53
CA GLU A 67 1.46 4.70 -5.66
C GLU A 67 0.18 3.87 -5.46
N LEU A 68 -0.21 3.09 -6.48
CA LEU A 68 -1.37 2.19 -6.44
C LEU A 68 -1.08 0.80 -5.86
N ASP A 69 0.14 0.56 -5.41
CA ASP A 69 0.63 -0.75 -4.92
C ASP A 69 0.63 -1.86 -5.97
N ASP A 70 0.59 -1.51 -7.27
CA ASP A 70 0.74 -2.44 -8.37
C ASP A 70 2.23 -2.60 -8.74
N ILE A 71 2.90 -3.44 -7.95
CA ILE A 71 4.36 -3.61 -8.04
C ILE A 71 4.77 -4.28 -9.36
N ASP A 72 3.98 -5.22 -9.86
CA ASP A 72 4.28 -5.93 -11.10
C ASP A 72 4.16 -5.00 -12.31
N ALA A 73 3.12 -4.17 -12.36
CA ALA A 73 2.99 -3.14 -13.39
C ALA A 73 4.15 -2.13 -13.33
N ALA A 74 4.55 -1.70 -12.12
CA ALA A 74 5.67 -0.80 -11.95
C ALA A 74 6.98 -1.38 -12.50
N ILE A 75 7.27 -2.65 -12.19
CA ILE A 75 8.44 -3.37 -12.74
C ILE A 75 8.38 -3.41 -14.27
N GLY A 76 7.20 -3.67 -14.84
CA GLY A 76 7.01 -3.71 -16.29
C GLY A 76 7.29 -2.35 -16.96
N PHE A 77 6.72 -1.26 -16.44
CA PHE A 77 6.94 0.09 -16.98
C PHE A 77 8.38 0.55 -16.84
N PHE A 78 8.99 0.40 -15.67
CA PHE A 78 10.40 0.75 -15.48
C PHE A 78 11.34 -0.15 -16.29
N GLY A 79 11.03 -1.44 -16.42
CA GLY A 79 11.79 -2.37 -17.26
C GLY A 79 11.80 -1.91 -18.71
N ARG A 80 10.64 -1.54 -19.24
CA ARG A 80 10.53 -0.99 -20.60
C ARG A 80 11.25 0.34 -20.75
N ALA A 81 11.17 1.22 -19.75
CA ALA A 81 11.95 2.47 -19.74
C ALA A 81 13.46 2.20 -19.77
N ASN A 82 13.93 1.18 -19.06
CA ASN A 82 15.34 0.78 -19.05
C ASN A 82 15.83 0.23 -20.40
N GLU A 83 15.00 -0.52 -21.12
CA GLU A 83 15.32 -1.00 -22.46
C GLU A 83 15.51 0.16 -23.45
N LEU A 84 14.68 1.21 -23.34
CA LEU A 84 14.71 2.37 -24.23
C LEU A 84 15.77 3.40 -23.84
N SER A 85 16.10 3.51 -22.58
CA SER A 85 17.06 4.47 -22.02
C SER A 85 17.90 3.82 -20.92
N PRO A 86 18.86 2.96 -21.27
CA PRO A 86 19.73 2.31 -20.30
C PRO A 86 20.51 3.34 -19.47
N GLY A 87 20.62 3.08 -18.17
CA GLY A 87 21.36 3.97 -17.26
C GLY A 87 20.62 5.24 -16.83
N ASN A 88 19.34 5.37 -17.15
CA ASN A 88 18.53 6.49 -16.66
C ASN A 88 18.37 6.40 -15.12
N PRO A 89 18.81 7.41 -14.36
CA PRO A 89 18.77 7.35 -12.90
C PRO A 89 17.36 7.20 -12.33
N ARG A 90 16.34 7.81 -12.95
CA ARG A 90 14.93 7.64 -12.52
C ARG A 90 14.48 6.18 -12.66
N THR A 91 14.92 5.51 -13.74
CA THR A 91 14.61 4.09 -13.95
C THR A 91 15.25 3.24 -12.86
N SER A 92 16.52 3.46 -12.54
CA SER A 92 17.23 2.71 -11.48
C SER A 92 16.57 2.90 -10.13
N VAL A 93 16.20 4.13 -9.76
CA VAL A 93 15.46 4.39 -8.50
C VAL A 93 14.08 3.72 -8.51
N GLY A 94 13.32 3.84 -9.59
CA GLY A 94 11.99 3.27 -9.71
C GLY A 94 12.00 1.73 -9.59
N LEU A 95 12.92 1.07 -10.32
CA LEU A 95 13.12 -0.39 -10.20
C LEU A 95 13.60 -0.80 -8.81
N ALA A 96 14.51 -0.02 -8.20
CA ALA A 96 14.98 -0.31 -6.84
C ALA A 96 13.83 -0.28 -5.83
N ARG A 97 12.95 0.71 -5.91
CA ARG A 97 11.75 0.82 -5.08
C ARG A 97 10.79 -0.35 -5.31
N ALA A 98 10.53 -0.70 -6.57
CA ALA A 98 9.69 -1.83 -6.92
C ALA A 98 10.28 -3.17 -6.41
N TYR A 99 11.59 -3.38 -6.57
CA TYR A 99 12.26 -4.60 -6.08
C TYR A 99 12.32 -4.67 -4.54
N THR A 100 12.46 -3.54 -3.84
CA THR A 100 12.34 -3.50 -2.38
C THR A 100 10.96 -4.02 -1.95
N ARG A 101 9.88 -3.52 -2.58
CA ARG A 101 8.49 -3.90 -2.25
C ARG A 101 8.14 -5.32 -2.70
N SER A 102 8.77 -5.84 -3.76
CA SER A 102 8.64 -7.24 -4.20
C SER A 102 9.56 -8.21 -3.45
N HIS A 103 10.15 -7.79 -2.33
CA HIS A 103 11.03 -8.60 -1.50
C HIS A 103 12.28 -9.12 -2.24
N ARG A 104 12.88 -8.25 -3.07
CA ARG A 104 14.13 -8.48 -3.80
C ARG A 104 15.20 -7.45 -3.40
N PRO A 105 15.61 -7.42 -2.11
CA PRO A 105 16.42 -6.32 -1.58
C PRO A 105 17.85 -6.28 -2.16
N ILE A 106 18.42 -7.40 -2.57
CA ILE A 106 19.77 -7.44 -3.14
C ILE A 106 19.82 -6.70 -4.47
N GLU A 107 18.84 -6.97 -5.34
CA GLU A 107 18.73 -6.27 -6.64
C GLU A 107 18.37 -4.80 -6.43
N ALA A 108 17.54 -4.49 -5.44
CA ALA A 108 17.21 -3.12 -5.09
C ALA A 108 18.44 -2.33 -4.66
N LEU A 109 19.26 -2.86 -3.75
CA LEU A 109 20.48 -2.21 -3.25
C LEU A 109 21.50 -1.97 -4.38
N ARG A 110 21.62 -2.91 -5.33
CA ARG A 110 22.48 -2.71 -6.52
C ARG A 110 22.00 -1.53 -7.34
N LEU A 111 20.70 -1.42 -7.59
CA LEU A 111 20.13 -0.31 -8.38
C LEU A 111 20.20 1.03 -7.65
N PHE A 112 20.01 1.06 -6.32
CA PHE A 112 20.26 2.28 -5.54
C PHE A 112 21.71 2.73 -5.65
N ALA A 113 22.68 1.81 -5.59
CA ALA A 113 24.09 2.14 -5.79
C ALA A 113 24.41 2.61 -7.22
N GLU A 114 23.71 2.12 -8.23
CA GLU A 114 23.80 2.64 -9.61
C GLU A 114 23.26 4.07 -9.71
N ALA A 115 22.11 4.34 -9.11
CA ALA A 115 21.50 5.67 -9.09
C ALA A 115 22.40 6.69 -8.34
N GLU A 116 22.98 6.30 -7.21
CA GLU A 116 23.94 7.11 -6.44
C GLU A 116 25.17 7.50 -7.30
N ARG A 117 25.75 6.51 -7.99
CA ARG A 117 26.87 6.75 -8.93
C ARG A 117 26.50 7.66 -10.12
N ALA A 118 25.22 7.65 -10.50
CA ALA A 118 24.67 8.55 -11.50
C ALA A 118 24.28 9.94 -10.95
N GLY A 119 24.61 10.24 -9.69
CA GLY A 119 24.42 11.55 -9.06
C GLY A 119 23.06 11.77 -8.41
N VAL A 120 22.23 10.73 -8.22
CA VAL A 120 21.01 10.87 -7.43
C VAL A 120 21.37 11.01 -5.95
N PRO A 121 20.96 12.10 -5.26
CA PRO A 121 21.30 12.29 -3.87
C PRO A 121 20.60 11.27 -2.98
N ASP A 122 21.30 10.80 -1.95
CA ASP A 122 20.80 9.83 -0.97
C ASP A 122 19.47 10.25 -0.34
N THR A 123 19.29 11.54 -0.08
CA THR A 123 18.04 12.10 0.49
C THR A 123 16.78 11.74 -0.30
N ARG A 124 16.91 11.52 -1.61
CA ARG A 124 15.78 11.11 -2.49
C ARG A 124 15.48 9.62 -2.43
N MET A 125 16.42 8.81 -1.95
CA MET A 125 16.34 7.35 -1.92
C MET A 125 16.30 6.80 -0.49
N ALA A 126 16.61 7.62 0.49
CA ALA A 126 16.94 7.20 1.86
C ALA A 126 15.86 6.30 2.49
N GLN A 127 14.58 6.66 2.36
CA GLN A 127 13.50 5.88 2.95
C GLN A 127 13.41 4.45 2.35
N ASP A 128 13.45 4.34 1.02
CA ASP A 128 13.29 3.05 0.34
C ASP A 128 14.58 2.22 0.41
N ARG A 129 15.74 2.88 0.33
CA ARG A 129 17.06 2.23 0.50
C ARG A 129 17.22 1.72 1.93
N GLY A 130 16.72 2.47 2.93
CA GLY A 130 16.67 2.02 4.33
C GLY A 130 15.86 0.75 4.49
N LEU A 131 14.68 0.66 3.87
CA LEU A 131 13.89 -0.57 3.89
C LEU A 131 14.65 -1.74 3.22
N ALA A 132 15.32 -1.50 2.11
CA ALA A 132 16.12 -2.55 1.45
C ALA A 132 17.25 -3.08 2.36
N PHE A 133 17.90 -2.21 3.16
CA PHE A 133 18.89 -2.63 4.16
C PHE A 133 18.26 -3.44 5.31
N ASP A 134 17.10 -3.04 5.83
CA ASP A 134 16.38 -3.84 6.83
C ASP A 134 16.02 -5.23 6.29
N LEU A 135 15.61 -5.33 5.04
CA LEU A 135 15.26 -6.60 4.37
C LEU A 135 16.46 -7.54 4.15
N VAL A 136 17.69 -7.04 4.23
CA VAL A 136 18.89 -7.88 4.27
C VAL A 136 19.45 -8.05 5.69
N GLY A 137 18.79 -7.46 6.70
CA GLY A 137 19.15 -7.57 8.11
C GLY A 137 20.20 -6.57 8.60
N ASP A 138 20.56 -5.58 7.78
CA ASP A 138 21.47 -4.49 8.13
C ASP A 138 20.68 -3.29 8.72
N ALA A 139 20.22 -3.46 9.95
CA ALA A 139 19.47 -2.45 10.65
C ALA A 139 20.30 -1.17 10.93
N ALA A 140 21.63 -1.26 11.03
CA ALA A 140 22.46 -0.09 11.28
C ALA A 140 22.44 0.88 10.09
N SER A 141 22.65 0.38 8.87
CA SER A 141 22.54 1.17 7.64
C SER A 141 21.11 1.66 7.41
N ALA A 142 20.10 0.81 7.68
CA ALA A 142 18.70 1.19 7.55
C ALA A 142 18.34 2.39 8.45
N GLN A 143 18.69 2.35 9.73
CA GLN A 143 18.40 3.41 10.69
C GLN A 143 19.11 4.73 10.36
N GLN A 144 20.32 4.70 9.83
CA GLN A 144 21.02 5.90 9.36
C GLN A 144 20.25 6.56 8.21
N LEU A 145 19.79 5.77 7.24
CA LEU A 145 19.03 6.27 6.11
C LEU A 145 17.64 6.76 6.50
N TYR A 146 16.96 6.10 7.44
CA TYR A 146 15.67 6.59 7.93
C TYR A 146 15.83 7.94 8.66
N ARG A 147 16.89 8.12 9.46
CA ARG A 147 17.17 9.42 10.09
C ARG A 147 17.45 10.49 9.03
N LEU A 148 18.27 10.17 8.01
CA LEU A 148 18.51 11.07 6.90
C LEU A 148 17.20 11.45 6.18
N ALA A 149 16.30 10.50 5.96
CA ALA A 149 15.00 10.77 5.35
C ALA A 149 14.15 11.70 6.23
N LEU A 150 14.09 11.45 7.55
CA LEU A 150 13.35 12.27 8.51
C LEU A 150 13.90 13.69 8.62
N ASP A 151 15.21 13.88 8.61
CA ASP A 151 15.88 15.19 8.60
C ASP A 151 15.56 15.98 7.32
N ASN A 152 15.12 15.29 6.26
CA ASN A 152 14.69 15.88 5.00
C ASN A 152 13.15 15.85 4.80
N GLY A 153 12.39 15.76 5.90
CA GLY A 153 10.94 15.94 5.88
C GLY A 153 10.12 14.69 5.56
N ALA A 154 10.70 13.48 5.64
CA ALA A 154 9.93 12.24 5.51
C ALA A 154 8.88 12.12 6.63
N GLY A 155 7.74 11.52 6.28
CA GLY A 155 6.57 11.49 7.16
C GLY A 155 6.49 10.27 8.08
N ALA A 156 5.31 10.08 8.66
CA ALA A 156 5.00 9.07 9.68
C ALA A 156 5.39 7.63 9.30
N GLU A 157 5.34 7.27 8.03
CA GLU A 157 5.77 5.95 7.59
C GLU A 157 7.25 5.68 7.88
N THR A 158 8.12 6.69 7.65
CA THR A 158 9.55 6.57 7.95
C THR A 158 9.81 6.48 9.46
N VAL A 159 9.03 7.20 10.28
CA VAL A 159 9.08 7.08 11.75
C VAL A 159 8.74 5.65 12.18
N ARG A 160 7.68 5.06 11.62
CA ARG A 160 7.28 3.68 11.92
C ARG A 160 8.34 2.66 11.50
N ARG A 161 8.97 2.85 10.32
CA ARG A 161 10.06 1.98 9.84
C ARG A 161 11.29 2.08 10.72
N LEU A 162 11.69 3.29 11.10
CA LEU A 162 12.81 3.51 12.03
C LEU A 162 12.57 2.79 13.36
N ALA A 163 11.39 2.98 13.93
CA ALA A 163 11.01 2.35 15.19
C ALA A 163 11.05 0.82 15.10
N LEU A 164 10.47 0.24 14.04
CA LEU A 164 10.51 -1.22 13.86
C LEU A 164 11.94 -1.74 13.72
N SER A 165 12.80 -1.04 12.96
CA SER A 165 14.21 -1.39 12.81
C SER A 165 14.96 -1.34 14.16
N GLN A 166 14.63 -0.37 15.03
CA GLN A 166 15.16 -0.30 16.40
C GLN A 166 14.71 -1.50 17.25
N ALA A 167 13.42 -1.88 17.19
CA ALA A 167 12.93 -3.09 17.86
C ALA A 167 13.65 -4.36 17.37
N ILE A 168 13.85 -4.50 16.06
CA ILE A 168 14.58 -5.63 15.43
C ILE A 168 16.04 -5.66 15.89
N SER A 169 16.64 -4.50 16.18
CA SER A 169 18.00 -4.42 16.75
C SER A 169 18.04 -4.74 18.24
N GLY A 170 16.90 -4.82 18.92
CA GLY A 170 16.78 -5.02 20.36
C GLY A 170 16.78 -3.71 21.17
N ASP A 171 16.76 -2.55 20.52
CA ASP A 171 16.75 -1.23 21.18
C ASP A 171 15.31 -0.82 21.53
N ARG A 172 14.82 -1.35 22.64
CA ARG A 172 13.46 -1.07 23.15
C ARG A 172 13.24 0.41 23.46
N GLU A 173 14.21 1.04 24.08
CA GLU A 173 14.09 2.43 24.51
C GLU A 173 13.93 3.37 23.32
N ALA A 174 14.79 3.23 22.32
CA ALA A 174 14.68 4.01 21.08
C ALA A 174 13.38 3.71 20.32
N PHE A 175 12.98 2.44 20.25
CA PHE A 175 11.73 2.02 19.62
C PHE A 175 10.50 2.71 20.21
N GLU A 176 10.33 2.64 21.51
CA GLU A 176 9.20 3.27 22.21
C GLU A 176 9.25 4.81 22.08
N ALA A 177 10.43 5.41 22.27
CA ALA A 177 10.60 6.85 22.15
C ALA A 177 10.27 7.34 20.72
N THR A 178 10.70 6.61 19.70
CA THR A 178 10.45 6.96 18.28
C THR A 178 8.96 6.90 17.93
N LEU A 179 8.21 5.91 18.45
CA LEU A 179 6.78 5.76 18.17
C LEU A 179 5.89 6.71 19.00
N LEU A 180 6.34 7.14 20.15
CA LEU A 180 5.51 7.85 21.13
C LEU A 180 4.72 9.04 20.54
N PRO A 181 5.28 9.92 19.69
CA PRO A 181 4.50 11.01 19.09
C PRO A 181 3.32 10.48 18.27
N LEU A 182 3.53 9.50 17.39
CA LEU A 182 2.48 8.94 16.55
C LEU A 182 1.40 8.22 17.36
N LEU A 183 1.78 7.53 18.44
CA LEU A 183 0.82 6.87 19.33
C LEU A 183 -0.06 7.90 20.06
N ARG A 184 0.49 9.04 20.49
CA ARG A 184 -0.27 10.13 21.10
C ARG A 184 -1.25 10.78 20.14
N ASP A 185 -0.88 10.85 18.87
CA ASP A 185 -1.74 11.37 17.80
C ASP A 185 -2.80 10.37 17.32
N GLY A 186 -2.81 9.15 17.88
CA GLY A 186 -3.77 8.11 17.53
C GLY A 186 -3.52 7.45 16.16
N ASP A 187 -2.28 7.48 15.66
CA ASP A 187 -1.91 6.85 14.37
C ASP A 187 -2.08 5.33 14.45
N VAL A 188 -3.16 4.81 13.85
CA VAL A 188 -3.48 3.37 13.86
C VAL A 188 -2.35 2.51 13.28
N PRO A 189 -1.67 2.89 12.17
CA PRO A 189 -0.48 2.17 11.71
C PRO A 189 0.66 2.11 12.74
N ALA A 190 0.85 3.14 13.58
CA ALA A 190 1.87 3.10 14.63
C ALA A 190 1.54 2.08 15.73
N PHE A 191 0.27 1.92 16.09
CA PHE A 191 -0.14 0.85 17.03
C PHE A 191 0.16 -0.54 16.46
N ARG A 192 -0.06 -0.76 15.15
CA ARG A 192 0.32 -2.02 14.49
C ARG A 192 1.83 -2.22 14.54
N THR A 193 2.60 -1.18 14.25
CA THR A 193 4.08 -1.23 14.35
C THR A 193 4.52 -1.54 15.77
N ARG A 194 3.83 -0.98 16.79
CA ARG A 194 4.10 -1.26 18.19
C ARG A 194 3.85 -2.73 18.54
N ALA A 195 2.73 -3.31 18.07
CA ALA A 195 2.46 -4.73 18.27
C ALA A 195 3.55 -5.63 17.64
N PHE A 196 3.96 -5.35 16.41
CA PHE A 196 5.06 -6.10 15.78
C PHE A 196 6.39 -5.94 16.52
N GLY A 197 6.75 -4.71 16.91
CA GLY A 197 8.00 -4.43 17.63
C GLY A 197 8.04 -5.12 19.00
N LEU A 198 6.94 -5.09 19.77
CA LEU A 198 6.82 -5.80 21.05
C LEU A 198 6.95 -7.31 20.87
N ALA A 199 6.31 -7.87 19.85
CA ALA A 199 6.45 -9.29 19.54
C ALA A 199 7.90 -9.68 19.21
N VAL A 200 8.61 -8.86 18.43
CA VAL A 200 10.05 -9.05 18.14
C VAL A 200 10.89 -9.01 19.43
N LEU A 201 10.56 -8.11 20.35
CA LEU A 201 11.24 -7.94 21.64
C LEU A 201 10.84 -8.98 22.69
N GLY A 202 9.92 -9.89 22.38
CA GLY A 202 9.49 -10.99 23.25
C GLY A 202 8.23 -10.72 24.06
N ASP A 203 7.60 -9.56 23.94
CA ASP A 203 6.36 -9.20 24.68
C ASP A 203 5.11 -9.59 23.90
N ALA A 204 4.99 -10.88 23.58
CA ALA A 204 3.93 -11.40 22.71
C ALA A 204 2.52 -11.17 23.27
N GLU A 205 2.32 -11.19 24.61
CA GLU A 205 1.00 -10.95 25.21
C GLU A 205 0.53 -9.51 24.99
N GLU A 206 1.38 -8.51 25.30
CA GLU A 206 1.05 -7.11 25.05
C GLU A 206 0.85 -6.83 23.55
N ALA A 207 1.65 -7.45 22.69
CA ALA A 207 1.51 -7.36 21.24
C ALA A 207 0.12 -7.86 20.77
N LYS A 208 -0.36 -8.98 21.30
CA LYS A 208 -1.68 -9.56 20.99
C LYS A 208 -2.82 -8.68 21.50
N ASP A 209 -2.69 -8.11 22.69
CA ASP A 209 -3.70 -7.20 23.26
C ASP A 209 -3.86 -5.95 22.39
N ILE A 210 -2.74 -5.35 21.95
CA ILE A 210 -2.76 -4.22 21.03
C ILE A 210 -3.41 -4.64 19.70
N ALA A 211 -3.01 -5.76 19.11
CA ALA A 211 -3.55 -6.23 17.84
C ALA A 211 -5.07 -6.47 17.92
N ASN A 212 -5.57 -7.04 19.02
CA ASN A 212 -7.00 -7.25 19.23
C ASN A 212 -7.78 -5.93 19.39
N THR A 213 -7.12 -4.89 19.92
CA THR A 213 -7.74 -3.57 20.13
C THR A 213 -7.82 -2.75 18.86
N VAL A 214 -6.75 -2.77 18.04
CA VAL A 214 -6.62 -1.85 16.89
C VAL A 214 -7.01 -2.46 15.55
N LEU A 215 -7.07 -3.78 15.44
CA LEU A 215 -7.44 -4.47 14.20
C LEU A 215 -8.95 -4.76 14.16
N PRO A 216 -9.54 -4.86 12.95
CA PRO A 216 -10.91 -5.29 12.80
C PRO A 216 -11.20 -6.59 13.52
N ALA A 217 -12.46 -6.76 14.00
CA ALA A 217 -12.89 -7.91 14.79
C ALA A 217 -12.45 -9.25 14.16
N GLY A 218 -11.81 -10.09 14.96
CA GLY A 218 -11.31 -11.41 14.58
C GLY A 218 -9.98 -11.41 13.82
N LEU A 219 -9.48 -10.27 13.35
CA LEU A 219 -8.17 -10.21 12.68
C LEU A 219 -7.03 -10.28 13.70
N GLY A 220 -7.16 -9.62 14.86
CA GLY A 220 -6.19 -9.70 15.96
C GLY A 220 -5.93 -11.14 16.40
N ALA A 221 -7.00 -11.92 16.62
CA ALA A 221 -6.89 -13.34 16.98
C ALA A 221 -6.16 -14.19 15.90
N ARG A 222 -6.38 -13.89 14.62
CA ARG A 222 -5.65 -14.57 13.52
C ARG A 222 -4.19 -14.17 13.47
N MET A 223 -3.85 -12.95 13.90
CA MET A 223 -2.47 -12.48 13.95
C MET A 223 -1.68 -13.05 15.13
N ALA A 224 -2.35 -13.55 16.18
CA ALA A 224 -1.69 -14.02 17.40
C ALA A 224 -0.58 -15.04 17.14
N ALA A 225 -0.84 -16.06 16.32
CA ALA A 225 0.16 -17.08 15.97
C ALA A 225 1.39 -16.48 15.24
N TYR A 226 1.19 -15.45 14.42
CA TYR A 226 2.29 -14.76 13.74
C TYR A 226 3.10 -13.93 14.73
N LEU A 227 2.45 -13.24 15.67
CA LEU A 227 3.13 -12.46 16.72
C LEU A 227 3.95 -13.37 17.63
N ASP A 228 3.43 -14.53 18.04
CA ASP A 228 4.16 -15.53 18.82
C ASP A 228 5.38 -16.10 18.06
N TYR A 229 5.35 -16.09 16.74
CA TYR A 229 6.43 -16.61 15.91
C TYR A 229 7.53 -15.58 15.63
N MET A 230 7.25 -14.27 15.77
CA MET A 230 8.18 -13.18 15.45
C MET A 230 9.59 -13.33 16.06
N PRO A 231 9.76 -13.72 17.35
CA PRO A 231 11.09 -13.84 17.94
C PRO A 231 11.98 -14.93 17.30
N ARG A 232 11.36 -15.88 16.59
CA ARG A 232 12.07 -17.00 15.93
C ARG A 232 12.58 -16.65 14.54
N LEU A 233 12.13 -15.53 13.99
CA LEU A 233 12.53 -15.07 12.67
C LEU A 233 13.91 -14.42 12.70
N THR A 234 14.64 -14.51 11.59
CA THR A 234 15.83 -13.69 11.40
C THR A 234 15.46 -12.21 11.31
N ARG A 235 16.42 -11.29 11.55
CA ARG A 235 16.18 -9.83 11.43
C ARG A 235 15.59 -9.45 10.08
N ALA A 236 16.12 -10.01 8.98
CA ALA A 236 15.58 -9.78 7.63
C ALA A 236 14.12 -10.26 7.50
N GLN A 237 13.78 -11.42 8.06
CA GLN A 237 12.41 -11.94 8.06
C GLN A 237 11.47 -11.12 8.95
N GLN A 238 11.95 -10.63 10.11
CA GLN A 238 11.20 -9.72 10.96
C GLN A 238 10.89 -8.40 10.24
N ALA A 239 11.87 -7.85 9.52
CA ALA A 239 11.68 -6.66 8.71
C ALA A 239 10.67 -6.89 7.56
N ALA A 240 10.74 -8.03 6.87
CA ALA A 240 9.80 -8.40 5.82
C ALA A 240 8.38 -8.59 6.35
N ALA A 241 8.22 -9.26 7.50
CA ALA A 241 6.93 -9.47 8.14
C ALA A 241 6.30 -8.14 8.58
N GLY A 242 7.05 -7.30 9.29
CA GLY A 242 6.53 -6.06 9.87
C GLY A 242 6.30 -4.93 8.87
N ASN A 243 7.14 -4.82 7.81
CA ASN A 243 7.01 -3.76 6.81
C ASN A 243 6.17 -4.15 5.58
N LEU A 244 6.24 -5.41 5.16
CA LEU A 244 5.63 -5.89 3.91
C LEU A 244 4.54 -6.95 4.11
N GLY A 245 4.32 -7.42 5.35
CA GLY A 245 3.39 -8.51 5.63
C GLY A 245 3.85 -9.86 5.05
N VAL A 246 5.11 -9.99 4.71
CA VAL A 246 5.69 -11.21 4.09
C VAL A 246 6.27 -12.11 5.17
N PHE A 247 5.59 -13.22 5.44
CA PHE A 247 6.05 -14.25 6.36
C PHE A 247 6.70 -15.39 5.59
N PRO A 248 7.77 -16.03 6.15
CA PRO A 248 8.33 -17.22 5.54
C PRO A 248 7.25 -18.31 5.48
N ARG A 249 7.19 -19.02 4.36
CA ARG A 249 6.34 -20.22 4.30
C ARG A 249 6.84 -21.18 5.35
N THR A 250 5.99 -21.56 6.30
CA THR A 250 6.27 -22.68 7.18
C THR A 250 6.39 -23.91 6.28
N SER A 251 7.62 -24.31 5.96
CA SER A 251 7.84 -25.66 5.51
C SER A 251 7.31 -26.55 6.63
N SER A 252 6.27 -27.31 6.30
CA SER A 252 5.66 -28.28 7.20
C SER A 252 6.75 -29.01 7.97
N ILE A 253 6.80 -28.80 9.29
CA ILE A 253 7.52 -29.65 10.21
C ILE A 253 6.71 -30.92 10.37
#